data_7f88f56a8d3e3258afe7ca167e0910a2
#
_entry.id   7f88f56a8d3e3258afe7ca167e0910a2
#
_cell.length_a   1.000
_cell.length_b   1.000
_cell.length_c   1.000
_cell.angle_alpha   90.00
_cell.angle_beta   90.00
_cell.angle_gamma   90.00
#
_symmetry.space_group_name_H-M   'P 1'
#
loop_
_entity.id
_entity.type
_entity.pdbx_description
1 polymer ?
#
loop_
_entity_poly.entity_id
_entity_poly.type
_entity_poly.pdbx_seq_one_letter_code
_entity_poly.pdbx_strand_id
1 'polypeptide(L)'
;MKNKKNQVLVFKVFLFRFLKPLESVFAYNRKRRDKWMIKQANSIPTNSKVLDVGAGGCPHKKLFSHCEYLTQDFVQLSENQIQNQVGYGKIDFVSDILDIPVPDNSFDVIICTEVIEHVPDPISAIKEISRILKPGGTLLITAPLQSGLHQEPYHFYGGYTKYWYQKFLRENDLNDIEIESNGSLYTTYFSLGLTTFKSFLEIIVDDKNLFRKSIAFMSLIIFTPILLILNPMFSFLWESVFQQEGFTAGYHVRAKKEL
;
A
#
# COMPACT_ATOMS: atom_id res chain seq x y z
N MET A 1 -0.16 28.97 27.04
CA MET A 1 -0.60 27.93 26.11
C MET A 1 0.40 27.66 24.98
N LYS A 2 1.06 28.64 24.36
CA LYS A 2 2.08 28.47 23.30
C LYS A 2 3.26 27.55 23.71
N ASN A 3 3.72 27.60 24.94
CA ASN A 3 4.90 26.87 25.41
C ASN A 3 4.64 25.32 25.51
N LYS A 4 3.42 24.89 25.87
CA LYS A 4 3.06 23.47 25.92
C LYS A 4 2.95 22.83 24.52
N LYS A 5 2.42 23.58 23.53
CA LYS A 5 2.37 23.10 22.13
C LYS A 5 3.77 22.87 21.55
N ASN A 6 4.71 23.78 21.85
CA ASN A 6 6.09 23.62 21.40
C ASN A 6 6.79 22.44 22.07
N GLN A 7 6.56 22.18 23.37
CA GLN A 7 7.15 21.03 24.06
C GLN A 7 6.62 19.68 23.51
N VAL A 8 5.32 19.60 23.21
CA VAL A 8 4.71 18.41 22.58
C VAL A 8 5.27 18.19 21.17
N LEU A 9 5.44 19.27 20.40
CA LEU A 9 6.02 19.20 19.06
C LEU A 9 7.48 18.75 19.10
N VAL A 10 8.29 19.28 20.01
CA VAL A 10 9.69 18.89 20.21
C VAL A 10 9.79 17.43 20.65
N PHE A 11 8.93 16.97 21.54
CA PHE A 11 8.88 15.57 21.98
C PHE A 11 8.45 14.65 20.82
N LYS A 12 7.44 15.03 20.02
CA LYS A 12 7.06 14.29 18.80
C LYS A 12 8.25 14.15 17.84
N VAL A 13 8.92 15.25 17.53
CA VAL A 13 10.09 15.26 16.64
C VAL A 13 11.22 14.39 17.19
N PHE A 14 11.50 14.46 18.49
CA PHE A 14 12.50 13.62 19.14
C PHE A 14 12.12 12.14 19.08
N LEU A 15 10.87 11.80 19.40
CA LEU A 15 10.36 10.43 19.37
C LEU A 15 10.39 9.86 17.93
N PHE A 16 9.94 10.62 16.94
CA PHE A 16 10.03 10.23 15.53
C PHE A 16 11.48 10.03 15.08
N ARG A 17 12.40 10.88 15.50
CA ARG A 17 13.83 10.75 15.17
C ARG A 17 14.46 9.53 15.83
N PHE A 18 14.06 9.19 17.04
CA PHE A 18 14.49 7.97 17.74
C PHE A 18 13.90 6.70 17.12
N LEU A 19 12.66 6.77 16.60
CA LEU A 19 11.99 5.66 15.93
C LEU A 19 12.37 5.51 14.46
N LYS A 20 13.09 6.46 13.87
CA LYS A 20 13.50 6.43 12.46
C LYS A 20 14.25 5.13 12.06
N PRO A 21 15.13 4.54 12.85
CA PRO A 21 15.71 3.24 12.54
C PRO A 21 14.68 2.11 12.47
N LEU A 22 13.60 2.22 13.25
CA LEU A 22 12.48 1.26 13.27
C LEU A 22 11.52 1.48 12.09
N GLU A 23 11.54 2.65 11.43
CA GLU A 23 10.71 2.94 10.26
C GLU A 23 10.88 1.89 9.16
N SER A 24 12.09 1.38 9.01
CA SER A 24 12.39 0.30 8.06
C SER A 24 11.68 -1.02 8.43
N VAL A 25 11.41 -1.23 9.69
CA VAL A 25 10.68 -2.39 10.22
C VAL A 25 9.18 -2.15 10.07
N PHE A 26 8.70 -0.92 10.37
CA PHE A 26 7.31 -0.52 10.15
C PHE A 26 6.88 -0.56 8.67
N ALA A 27 7.83 -0.42 7.76
CA ALA A 27 7.58 -0.44 6.32
C ALA A 27 7.75 -1.84 5.69
N TYR A 28 7.74 -2.94 6.47
CA TYR A 28 8.03 -4.29 5.97
C TYR A 28 7.18 -4.68 4.75
N ASN A 29 5.85 -4.54 4.86
CA ASN A 29 4.93 -4.87 3.77
C ASN A 29 5.17 -4.00 2.52
N ARG A 30 5.44 -2.69 2.72
CA ARG A 30 5.80 -1.77 1.65
C ARG A 30 7.10 -2.20 0.96
N LYS A 31 8.14 -2.57 1.73
CA LYS A 31 9.42 -3.04 1.16
C LYS A 31 9.26 -4.31 0.32
N ARG A 32 8.38 -5.24 0.73
CA ARG A 32 8.09 -6.42 -0.07
C ARG A 32 7.41 -6.05 -1.39
N ARG A 33 6.42 -5.15 -1.35
CA ARG A 33 5.78 -4.60 -2.54
C ARG A 33 6.80 -3.89 -3.44
N ASP A 34 7.64 -3.03 -2.88
CA ASP A 34 8.66 -2.32 -3.65
C ASP A 34 9.65 -3.30 -4.32
N LYS A 35 10.06 -4.35 -3.60
CA LYS A 35 10.91 -5.41 -4.16
C LYS A 35 10.23 -6.16 -5.31
N TRP A 36 8.94 -6.47 -5.15
CA TRP A 36 8.16 -7.09 -6.21
C TRP A 36 8.04 -6.15 -7.41
N MET A 37 7.73 -4.87 -7.19
CA MET A 37 7.62 -3.88 -8.26
C MET A 37 8.94 -3.69 -9.02
N ILE A 38 10.09 -3.69 -8.33
CA ILE A 38 11.42 -3.66 -8.97
C ILE A 38 11.60 -4.88 -9.90
N LYS A 39 11.23 -6.08 -9.42
CA LYS A 39 11.30 -7.31 -10.24
C LYS A 39 10.43 -7.18 -11.50
N GLN A 40 9.20 -6.67 -11.35
CA GLN A 40 8.30 -6.47 -12.48
C GLN A 40 8.84 -5.40 -13.45
N ALA A 41 9.26 -4.24 -12.96
CA ALA A 41 9.80 -3.18 -13.79
C ALA A 41 10.98 -3.63 -14.65
N ASN A 42 11.89 -4.44 -14.09
CA ASN A 42 13.03 -5.01 -14.81
C ASN A 42 12.62 -6.00 -15.92
N SER A 43 11.42 -6.54 -15.88
CA SER A 43 10.87 -7.45 -16.90
C SER A 43 10.14 -6.73 -18.05
N ILE A 44 9.85 -5.44 -17.88
CA ILE A 44 9.14 -4.64 -18.89
C ILE A 44 10.13 -4.16 -19.94
N PRO A 45 9.82 -4.35 -21.25
CA PRO A 45 10.67 -3.89 -22.33
C PRO A 45 10.86 -2.37 -22.34
N THR A 46 12.05 -1.93 -22.77
CA THR A 46 12.32 -0.51 -22.98
C THR A 46 11.34 0.13 -23.97
N ASN A 47 10.99 1.39 -23.73
CA ASN A 47 10.02 2.16 -24.50
C ASN A 47 8.58 1.65 -24.43
N SER A 48 8.25 0.71 -23.55
CA SER A 48 6.86 0.36 -23.26
C SER A 48 6.10 1.58 -22.74
N LYS A 49 4.84 1.72 -23.17
CA LYS A 49 3.95 2.78 -22.69
C LYS A 49 3.25 2.32 -21.42
N VAL A 50 3.58 2.97 -20.30
CA VAL A 50 3.14 2.60 -18.95
C VAL A 50 2.19 3.66 -18.39
N LEU A 51 1.04 3.25 -17.86
CA LEU A 51 0.18 4.12 -17.06
C LEU A 51 0.19 3.68 -15.60
N ASP A 52 0.51 4.60 -14.72
CA ASP A 52 0.35 4.44 -13.26
C ASP A 52 -0.99 5.05 -12.85
N VAL A 53 -1.96 4.19 -12.50
CA VAL A 53 -3.33 4.54 -12.13
C VAL A 53 -3.42 4.71 -10.62
N GLY A 54 -3.97 5.84 -10.16
CA GLY A 54 -3.93 6.24 -8.76
C GLY A 54 -2.50 6.58 -8.32
N ALA A 55 -1.75 7.26 -9.18
CA ALA A 55 -0.31 7.45 -9.05
C ALA A 55 0.12 8.26 -7.80
N GLY A 56 -0.76 9.10 -7.23
CA GLY A 56 -0.47 9.91 -6.04
C GLY A 56 0.83 10.69 -6.16
N GLY A 57 1.80 10.38 -5.31
CA GLY A 57 3.15 10.97 -5.35
C GLY A 57 4.11 10.35 -6.39
N CYS A 58 3.63 9.49 -7.28
CA CYS A 58 4.40 8.81 -8.34
C CYS A 58 5.61 8.00 -7.83
N PRO A 59 5.44 7.11 -6.84
CA PRO A 59 6.56 6.39 -6.21
C PRO A 59 7.31 5.47 -7.17
N HIS A 60 6.65 5.00 -8.24
CA HIS A 60 7.20 4.03 -9.19
C HIS A 60 7.95 4.67 -10.36
N LYS A 61 7.84 5.99 -10.57
CA LYS A 61 8.40 6.70 -11.72
C LYS A 61 9.86 6.38 -12.02
N LYS A 62 10.70 6.29 -10.98
CA LYS A 62 12.12 5.97 -11.13
C LYS A 62 12.38 4.56 -11.63
N LEU A 63 11.51 3.60 -11.26
CA LEU A 63 11.66 2.20 -11.67
C LEU A 63 11.37 2.01 -13.15
N PHE A 64 10.48 2.82 -13.72
CA PHE A 64 10.07 2.78 -15.12
C PHE A 64 10.71 3.88 -15.97
N SER A 65 11.91 4.37 -15.58
CA SER A 65 12.63 5.43 -16.30
C SER A 65 13.05 5.06 -17.73
N HIS A 66 13.04 3.77 -18.06
CA HIS A 66 13.29 3.22 -19.39
C HIS A 66 12.02 3.11 -20.27
N CYS A 67 10.87 3.53 -19.75
CA CYS A 67 9.55 3.48 -20.39
C CYS A 67 8.98 4.88 -20.62
N GLU A 68 7.97 4.99 -21.48
CA GLU A 68 7.09 6.15 -21.55
C GLU A 68 6.10 6.07 -20.37
N TYR A 69 6.46 6.69 -19.22
CA TYR A 69 5.68 6.62 -17.99
C TYR A 69 4.73 7.80 -17.87
N LEU A 70 3.44 7.50 -17.89
CA LEU A 70 2.31 8.43 -17.72
C LEU A 70 1.56 8.10 -16.42
N THR A 71 0.79 9.06 -15.92
CA THR A 71 0.13 8.99 -14.62
C THR A 71 -1.32 9.42 -14.69
N GLN A 72 -2.17 8.72 -13.96
CA GLN A 72 -3.57 9.09 -13.77
C GLN A 72 -3.87 9.14 -12.26
N ASP A 73 -4.68 10.09 -11.82
CA ASP A 73 -5.22 10.18 -10.46
C ASP A 73 -6.45 11.09 -10.43
N PHE A 74 -7.33 10.91 -9.42
CA PHE A 74 -8.51 11.76 -9.22
C PHE A 74 -8.21 13.09 -8.49
N VAL A 75 -7.03 13.21 -7.87
CA VAL A 75 -6.48 14.42 -7.23
C VAL A 75 -7.41 15.06 -6.19
N GLN A 76 -8.07 14.25 -5.35
CA GLN A 76 -8.98 14.74 -4.31
C GLN A 76 -8.46 14.52 -2.86
N LEU A 77 -7.34 13.81 -2.70
CA LEU A 77 -6.74 13.60 -1.39
C LEU A 77 -5.97 14.84 -0.93
N SER A 78 -5.98 15.11 0.36
CA SER A 78 -5.10 16.11 0.96
C SER A 78 -3.65 15.61 1.05
N GLU A 79 -2.68 16.51 1.11
CA GLU A 79 -1.25 16.17 1.11
C GLU A 79 -0.85 15.15 2.20
N ASN A 80 -1.48 15.23 3.37
CA ASN A 80 -1.22 14.31 4.49
C ASN A 80 -1.82 12.91 4.28
N GLN A 81 -2.71 12.72 3.30
CA GLN A 81 -3.29 11.44 2.92
C GLN A 81 -2.48 10.75 1.82
N ILE A 82 -1.65 11.51 1.10
CA ILE A 82 -0.79 10.96 0.06
C ILE A 82 0.43 10.28 0.70
N GLN A 83 0.80 9.14 0.16
CA GLN A 83 1.92 8.35 0.65
C GLN A 83 3.21 9.18 0.69
N ASN A 84 3.92 9.14 1.82
CA ASN A 84 5.11 9.94 2.12
C ASN A 84 4.89 11.44 2.37
N GLN A 85 3.66 11.94 2.43
CA GLN A 85 3.32 13.35 2.74
C GLN A 85 4.05 14.38 1.85
N VAL A 86 4.36 14.01 0.60
CA VAL A 86 5.09 14.86 -0.38
C VAL A 86 4.13 15.54 -1.37
N GLY A 87 2.82 15.30 -1.22
CA GLY A 87 1.82 15.77 -2.18
C GLY A 87 1.79 14.95 -3.48
N TYR A 88 0.98 15.39 -4.42
CA TYR A 88 0.89 14.76 -5.74
C TYR A 88 2.16 14.99 -6.54
N GLY A 89 2.55 13.95 -7.29
CA GLY A 89 3.51 14.09 -8.38
C GLY A 89 2.90 14.84 -9.59
N LYS A 90 3.60 14.81 -10.70
CA LYS A 90 2.99 15.28 -11.98
C LYS A 90 1.95 14.25 -12.40
N ILE A 91 0.68 14.67 -12.50
CA ILE A 91 -0.43 13.86 -13.00
C ILE A 91 -0.74 14.29 -14.43
N ASP A 92 -0.66 13.34 -15.36
CA ASP A 92 -0.89 13.59 -16.79
C ASP A 92 -2.40 13.51 -17.13
N PHE A 93 -3.16 12.63 -16.48
CA PHE A 93 -4.60 12.48 -16.63
C PHE A 93 -5.29 12.65 -15.26
N VAL A 94 -6.01 13.74 -15.07
CA VAL A 94 -6.85 13.96 -13.89
C VAL A 94 -8.26 13.49 -14.22
N SER A 95 -8.65 12.32 -13.70
CA SER A 95 -9.95 11.69 -14.02
C SER A 95 -10.36 10.69 -12.93
N ASP A 96 -11.62 10.25 -12.99
CA ASP A 96 -12.03 9.03 -12.29
C ASP A 96 -11.34 7.81 -12.92
N ILE A 97 -11.04 6.79 -12.10
CA ILE A 97 -10.51 5.50 -12.57
C ILE A 97 -11.52 4.73 -13.44
N LEU A 98 -12.81 5.04 -13.30
CA LEU A 98 -13.89 4.41 -14.05
C LEU A 98 -14.04 4.95 -15.48
N ASP A 99 -13.43 6.11 -15.78
CA ASP A 99 -13.50 6.78 -17.09
C ASP A 99 -12.22 7.57 -17.36
N ILE A 100 -11.18 6.86 -17.81
CA ILE A 100 -9.87 7.44 -18.11
C ILE A 100 -9.90 7.97 -19.54
N PRO A 101 -9.60 9.26 -19.80
CA PRO A 101 -9.81 9.91 -21.11
C PRO A 101 -8.72 9.54 -22.13
N VAL A 102 -8.62 8.24 -22.43
CA VAL A 102 -7.70 7.68 -23.41
C VAL A 102 -8.42 6.65 -24.29
N PRO A 103 -7.97 6.44 -25.54
CA PRO A 103 -8.53 5.40 -26.41
C PRO A 103 -8.33 3.99 -25.83
N ASP A 104 -9.13 3.04 -26.33
CA ASP A 104 -8.93 1.62 -26.07
C ASP A 104 -7.53 1.18 -26.49
N ASN A 105 -6.98 0.18 -25.81
CA ASN A 105 -5.69 -0.44 -26.16
C ASN A 105 -4.54 0.58 -26.27
N SER A 106 -4.45 1.52 -25.33
CA SER A 106 -3.48 2.61 -25.35
C SER A 106 -2.14 2.28 -24.70
N PHE A 107 -2.10 1.32 -23.74
CA PHE A 107 -0.94 1.06 -22.90
C PHE A 107 -0.44 -0.37 -23.00
N ASP A 108 0.88 -0.55 -22.95
CA ASP A 108 1.52 -1.86 -22.90
C ASP A 108 1.51 -2.40 -21.47
N VAL A 109 1.56 -1.52 -20.46
CA VAL A 109 1.55 -1.86 -19.03
C VAL A 109 0.67 -0.89 -18.26
N ILE A 110 -0.14 -1.42 -17.34
CA ILE A 110 -0.87 -0.63 -16.35
C ILE A 110 -0.40 -1.03 -14.96
N ILE A 111 -0.11 -0.04 -14.13
CA ILE A 111 0.20 -0.19 -12.69
C ILE A 111 -1.01 0.35 -11.92
N CYS A 112 -1.47 -0.41 -10.91
CA CYS A 112 -2.55 0.00 -10.00
C CYS A 112 -2.22 -0.53 -8.59
N THR A 113 -1.56 0.30 -7.76
CA THR A 113 -1.01 -0.17 -6.48
C THR A 113 -1.68 0.52 -5.29
N GLU A 114 -2.39 -0.26 -4.44
CA GLU A 114 -3.09 0.23 -3.25
C GLU A 114 -4.09 1.34 -3.64
N VAL A 115 -4.96 1.03 -4.61
CA VAL A 115 -5.94 1.97 -5.18
C VAL A 115 -7.35 1.40 -5.13
N ILE A 116 -7.54 0.14 -5.53
CA ILE A 116 -8.89 -0.42 -5.73
C ILE A 116 -9.72 -0.49 -4.44
N GLU A 117 -9.10 -0.52 -3.26
CA GLU A 117 -9.77 -0.42 -1.96
C GLU A 117 -10.40 0.95 -1.71
N HIS A 118 -9.95 1.95 -2.47
CA HIS A 118 -10.42 3.34 -2.43
C HIS A 118 -11.44 3.65 -3.53
N VAL A 119 -11.82 2.66 -4.32
CA VAL A 119 -12.77 2.81 -5.43
C VAL A 119 -14.12 2.21 -5.04
N PRO A 120 -15.22 2.97 -5.15
CA PRO A 120 -16.56 2.47 -4.79
C PRO A 120 -17.00 1.26 -5.64
N ASP A 121 -16.64 1.24 -6.92
CA ASP A 121 -16.91 0.14 -7.86
C ASP A 121 -15.60 -0.41 -8.45
N PRO A 122 -14.91 -1.30 -7.74
CA PRO A 122 -13.64 -1.86 -8.17
C PRO A 122 -13.77 -2.80 -9.38
N ILE A 123 -14.96 -3.37 -9.63
CA ILE A 123 -15.19 -4.24 -10.80
C ILE A 123 -15.22 -3.40 -12.08
N SER A 124 -15.94 -2.27 -12.07
CA SER A 124 -15.92 -1.34 -13.19
C SER A 124 -14.54 -0.72 -13.40
N ALA A 125 -13.75 -0.51 -12.35
CA ALA A 125 -12.36 -0.07 -12.50
C ALA A 125 -11.49 -1.13 -13.22
N ILE A 126 -11.65 -2.42 -12.91
CA ILE A 126 -10.95 -3.50 -13.64
C ILE A 126 -11.38 -3.53 -15.12
N LYS A 127 -12.67 -3.32 -15.40
CA LYS A 127 -13.17 -3.23 -16.77
C LYS A 127 -12.52 -2.09 -17.54
N GLU A 128 -12.43 -0.91 -16.95
CA GLU A 128 -11.79 0.26 -17.55
C GLU A 128 -10.29 0.04 -17.75
N ILE A 129 -9.60 -0.51 -16.76
CA ILE A 129 -8.19 -0.92 -16.87
C ILE A 129 -8.00 -1.89 -18.06
N SER A 130 -8.87 -2.89 -18.19
CA SER A 130 -8.80 -3.81 -19.32
C SER A 130 -9.05 -3.11 -20.65
N ARG A 131 -10.02 -2.18 -20.73
CA ARG A 131 -10.32 -1.43 -21.95
C ARG A 131 -9.08 -0.72 -22.49
N ILE A 132 -8.34 -0.01 -21.62
CA ILE A 132 -7.20 0.81 -22.03
C ILE A 132 -5.88 0.02 -22.17
N LEU A 133 -5.81 -1.20 -21.66
CA LEU A 133 -4.67 -2.10 -21.82
C LEU A 133 -4.71 -2.75 -23.19
N LYS A 134 -3.57 -2.81 -23.91
CA LYS A 134 -3.45 -3.49 -25.20
C LYS A 134 -3.61 -4.99 -25.07
N PRO A 135 -4.11 -5.69 -26.10
CA PRO A 135 -3.98 -7.16 -26.18
C PRO A 135 -2.53 -7.59 -25.95
N GLY A 136 -2.31 -8.61 -25.12
CA GLY A 136 -0.98 -9.04 -24.66
C GLY A 136 -0.32 -8.12 -23.64
N GLY A 137 -0.91 -6.98 -23.29
CA GLY A 137 -0.43 -6.04 -22.29
C GLY A 137 -0.45 -6.60 -20.87
N THR A 138 0.31 -6.01 -19.98
CA THR A 138 0.50 -6.48 -18.58
C THR A 138 -0.19 -5.54 -17.59
N LEU A 139 -1.01 -6.09 -16.71
CA LEU A 139 -1.52 -5.42 -15.51
C LEU A 139 -0.65 -5.81 -14.30
N LEU A 140 -0.20 -4.81 -13.56
CA LEU A 140 0.45 -4.95 -12.25
C LEU A 140 -0.46 -4.30 -11.20
N ILE A 141 -1.10 -5.12 -10.36
CA ILE A 141 -2.07 -4.62 -9.38
C ILE A 141 -1.74 -5.14 -7.98
N THR A 142 -1.83 -4.28 -6.98
CA THR A 142 -1.73 -4.67 -5.57
C THR A 142 -2.86 -4.05 -4.75
N ALA A 143 -3.35 -4.78 -3.76
CA ALA A 143 -4.22 -4.24 -2.73
C ALA A 143 -4.12 -5.10 -1.46
N PRO A 144 -4.54 -4.59 -0.29
CA PRO A 144 -4.53 -5.36 0.93
C PRO A 144 -5.48 -6.54 0.89
N LEU A 145 -5.21 -7.58 1.69
CA LEU A 145 -6.23 -8.57 2.08
C LEU A 145 -7.04 -8.05 3.27
N GLN A 146 -6.37 -7.28 4.13
CA GLN A 146 -6.98 -6.63 5.28
C GLN A 146 -6.26 -5.31 5.58
N SER A 147 -7.04 -4.24 5.71
CA SER A 147 -6.54 -2.92 6.11
C SER A 147 -7.48 -2.27 7.11
N GLY A 148 -6.92 -1.49 8.04
CA GLY A 148 -7.69 -0.57 8.87
C GLY A 148 -8.13 0.66 8.07
N LEU A 149 -9.08 1.42 8.60
CA LEU A 149 -9.57 2.66 7.98
C LEU A 149 -8.40 3.65 7.76
N HIS A 150 -8.31 4.18 6.56
CA HIS A 150 -7.33 5.21 6.18
C HIS A 150 -7.84 6.00 4.97
N GLN A 151 -7.27 7.16 4.71
CA GLN A 151 -7.66 8.05 3.60
C GLN A 151 -9.17 8.37 3.55
N GLU A 152 -9.81 8.46 4.73
CA GLU A 152 -11.23 8.80 4.83
C GLU A 152 -11.58 10.11 4.10
N PRO A 153 -12.71 10.16 3.38
CA PRO A 153 -13.80 9.20 3.29
C PRO A 153 -13.63 8.15 2.17
N TYR A 154 -12.50 8.07 1.51
CA TYR A 154 -12.28 7.26 0.30
C TYR A 154 -11.75 5.84 0.60
N HIS A 155 -12.18 5.19 1.69
CA HIS A 155 -11.83 3.81 1.99
C HIS A 155 -13.09 2.96 2.04
N PHE A 156 -13.35 2.19 0.98
CA PHE A 156 -14.60 1.46 0.77
C PHE A 156 -14.47 -0.03 1.08
N TYR A 157 -13.27 -0.60 0.92
CA TYR A 157 -13.03 -2.04 1.10
C TYR A 157 -11.83 -2.29 2.01
N GLY A 158 -12.01 -3.18 2.99
CA GLY A 158 -10.92 -3.61 3.88
C GLY A 158 -9.89 -4.51 3.20
N GLY A 159 -10.19 -5.05 2.01
CA GLY A 159 -9.25 -5.83 1.22
C GLY A 159 -9.88 -6.85 0.29
N TYR A 160 -9.03 -7.56 -0.47
CA TYR A 160 -9.42 -8.46 -1.54
C TYR A 160 -8.73 -9.81 -1.40
N THR A 161 -9.48 -10.90 -1.60
CA THR A 161 -8.95 -12.26 -1.59
C THR A 161 -8.32 -12.63 -2.95
N LYS A 162 -7.45 -13.65 -2.98
CA LYS A 162 -6.92 -14.20 -4.24
C LYS A 162 -8.03 -14.65 -5.21
N TYR A 163 -9.16 -15.14 -4.68
CA TYR A 163 -10.30 -15.57 -5.48
C TYR A 163 -11.05 -14.41 -6.14
N TRP A 164 -11.05 -13.23 -5.51
CA TRP A 164 -11.59 -12.02 -6.12
C TRP A 164 -10.80 -11.66 -7.38
N TYR A 165 -9.46 -11.63 -7.30
CA TYR A 165 -8.62 -11.36 -8.47
C TYR A 165 -8.83 -12.43 -9.56
N GLN A 166 -8.80 -13.72 -9.22
CA GLN A 166 -8.98 -14.80 -10.18
C GLN A 166 -10.32 -14.73 -10.93
N LYS A 167 -11.38 -14.30 -10.25
CA LYS A 167 -12.70 -14.16 -10.87
C LYS A 167 -12.77 -12.91 -11.73
N PHE A 168 -12.60 -11.74 -11.13
CA PHE A 168 -12.93 -10.48 -11.81
C PHE A 168 -11.89 -10.05 -12.84
N LEU A 169 -10.65 -10.50 -12.75
CA LEU A 169 -9.68 -10.30 -13.82
C LEU A 169 -10.03 -11.14 -15.05
N ARG A 170 -10.37 -12.43 -14.87
CA ARG A 170 -10.78 -13.30 -16.01
C ARG A 170 -12.07 -12.83 -16.69
N GLU A 171 -13.03 -12.36 -15.93
CA GLU A 171 -14.28 -11.80 -16.47
C GLU A 171 -14.06 -10.54 -17.32
N ASN A 172 -12.86 -9.95 -17.27
CA ASN A 172 -12.44 -8.78 -18.05
C ASN A 172 -11.23 -9.08 -18.94
N ASP A 173 -11.12 -10.30 -19.47
CA ASP A 173 -10.11 -10.75 -20.44
C ASP A 173 -8.65 -10.65 -19.93
N LEU A 174 -8.46 -10.59 -18.61
CA LEU A 174 -7.16 -10.58 -17.98
C LEU A 174 -6.82 -11.99 -17.48
N ASN A 175 -5.93 -12.67 -18.18
CA ASN A 175 -5.53 -14.04 -17.95
C ASN A 175 -4.06 -14.13 -17.51
N ASP A 176 -3.45 -15.33 -17.50
CA ASP A 176 -2.08 -15.55 -17.01
C ASP A 176 -1.85 -14.92 -15.63
N ILE A 177 -2.79 -15.14 -14.71
CA ILE A 177 -2.83 -14.46 -13.40
C ILE A 177 -1.83 -15.10 -12.46
N GLU A 178 -0.75 -14.38 -12.16
CA GLU A 178 0.23 -14.71 -11.12
C GLU A 178 -0.11 -13.92 -9.84
N ILE A 179 -0.25 -14.63 -8.71
CA ILE A 179 -0.60 -14.02 -7.41
C ILE A 179 0.48 -14.36 -6.39
N GLU A 180 1.17 -13.36 -5.89
CA GLU A 180 2.16 -13.48 -4.82
C GLU A 180 1.61 -12.86 -3.52
N SER A 181 1.71 -13.58 -2.39
CA SER A 181 1.32 -13.06 -1.07
C SER A 181 2.32 -12.01 -0.57
N ASN A 182 1.81 -10.89 -0.04
CA ASN A 182 2.63 -9.88 0.61
C ASN A 182 2.88 -10.25 2.09
N GLY A 183 3.73 -11.22 2.32
CA GLY A 183 4.01 -11.78 3.64
C GLY A 183 3.09 -12.94 4.01
N SER A 184 3.12 -13.30 5.27
CA SER A 184 2.40 -14.42 5.87
C SER A 184 1.58 -13.96 7.08
N LEU A 185 0.89 -14.89 7.74
CA LEU A 185 0.25 -14.67 9.04
C LEU A 185 1.25 -14.04 10.05
N TYR A 186 2.46 -14.53 10.10
CA TYR A 186 3.45 -14.08 11.08
C TYR A 186 3.92 -12.66 10.85
N THR A 187 4.18 -12.28 9.60
CA THR A 187 4.54 -10.89 9.26
C THR A 187 3.37 -9.93 9.39
N THR A 188 2.15 -10.40 9.17
CA THR A 188 0.94 -9.62 9.44
C THR A 188 0.76 -9.39 10.94
N TYR A 189 0.93 -10.44 11.76
CA TYR A 189 0.90 -10.33 13.22
C TYR A 189 1.97 -9.37 13.74
N PHE A 190 3.18 -9.42 13.19
CA PHE A 190 4.24 -8.47 13.49
C PHE A 190 3.81 -7.02 13.18
N SER A 191 3.23 -6.77 12.01
CA SER A 191 2.75 -5.44 11.61
C SER A 191 1.64 -4.93 12.54
N LEU A 192 0.72 -5.79 13.00
CA LEU A 192 -0.30 -5.44 13.98
C LEU A 192 0.32 -5.08 15.34
N GLY A 193 1.34 -5.82 15.78
CA GLY A 193 2.10 -5.49 16.99
C GLY A 193 2.74 -4.11 16.94
N LEU A 194 3.33 -3.76 15.80
CA LEU A 194 3.89 -2.42 15.58
C LEU A 194 2.80 -1.32 15.58
N THR A 195 1.66 -1.59 14.97
CA THR A 195 0.52 -0.67 14.98
C THR A 195 0.00 -0.45 16.40
N THR A 196 -0.09 -1.51 17.22
CA THR A 196 -0.46 -1.44 18.63
C THR A 196 0.55 -0.60 19.43
N PHE A 197 1.84 -0.81 19.21
CA PHE A 197 2.89 -0.01 19.85
C PHE A 197 2.74 1.48 19.48
N LYS A 198 2.51 1.80 18.21
CA LYS A 198 2.28 3.17 17.75
C LYS A 198 1.05 3.81 18.41
N SER A 199 -0.06 3.06 18.53
CA SER A 199 -1.29 3.58 19.15
C SER A 199 -1.10 3.93 20.63
N PHE A 200 -0.30 3.18 21.39
CA PHE A 200 0.04 3.56 22.76
C PHE A 200 0.82 4.89 22.81
N LEU A 201 1.76 5.09 21.89
CA LEU A 201 2.49 6.36 21.80
C LEU A 201 1.56 7.54 21.48
N GLU A 202 0.62 7.36 20.55
CA GLU A 202 -0.37 8.37 20.18
C GLU A 202 -1.26 8.74 21.37
N ILE A 203 -1.75 7.77 22.13
CA ILE A 203 -2.53 8.01 23.37
C ILE A 203 -1.70 8.80 24.39
N ILE A 204 -0.44 8.45 24.61
CA ILE A 204 0.44 9.15 25.56
C ILE A 204 0.64 10.62 25.16
N VAL A 205 0.76 10.87 23.87
CA VAL A 205 1.02 12.23 23.35
C VAL A 205 -0.26 13.07 23.26
N ASP A 206 -1.31 12.53 22.67
CA ASP A 206 -2.45 13.32 22.20
C ASP A 206 -3.69 13.26 23.11
N ASP A 207 -3.88 12.20 23.93
CA ASP A 207 -5.04 12.09 24.82
C ASP A 207 -4.99 13.16 25.92
N LYS A 208 -6.14 13.70 26.29
CA LYS A 208 -6.26 14.66 27.39
C LYS A 208 -6.49 14.00 28.76
N ASN A 209 -6.89 12.74 28.77
CA ASN A 209 -7.20 12.00 29.98
C ASN A 209 -5.93 11.41 30.59
N LEU A 210 -5.52 11.92 31.77
CA LEU A 210 -4.31 11.49 32.44
C LEU A 210 -4.33 10.01 32.84
N PHE A 211 -5.48 9.47 33.22
CA PHE A 211 -5.63 8.06 33.56
C PHE A 211 -5.39 7.16 32.34
N ARG A 212 -5.95 7.49 31.18
CA ARG A 212 -5.70 6.76 29.92
C ARG A 212 -4.24 6.84 29.51
N LYS A 213 -3.59 8.01 29.64
CA LYS A 213 -2.14 8.15 29.43
C LYS A 213 -1.32 7.26 30.34
N SER A 214 -1.68 7.18 31.62
CA SER A 214 -0.97 6.33 32.58
C SER A 214 -1.09 4.84 32.22
N ILE A 215 -2.29 4.39 31.82
CA ILE A 215 -2.50 3.02 31.35
C ILE A 215 -1.69 2.76 30.08
N ALA A 216 -1.74 3.65 29.09
CA ALA A 216 -0.97 3.50 27.85
C ALA A 216 0.54 3.46 28.11
N PHE A 217 1.04 4.28 29.03
CA PHE A 217 2.45 4.29 29.42
C PHE A 217 2.88 2.98 30.10
N MET A 218 2.08 2.48 31.05
CA MET A 218 2.34 1.18 31.70
C MET A 218 2.28 0.04 30.68
N SER A 219 1.29 0.06 29.78
CA SER A 219 1.18 -0.91 28.68
C SER A 219 2.40 -0.85 27.78
N LEU A 220 2.90 0.33 27.45
CA LEU A 220 4.10 0.51 26.66
C LEU A 220 5.31 -0.16 27.31
N ILE A 221 5.53 0.06 28.62
CA ILE A 221 6.65 -0.55 29.35
C ILE A 221 6.57 -2.08 29.31
N ILE A 222 5.38 -2.64 29.59
CA ILE A 222 5.17 -4.10 29.66
C ILE A 222 5.27 -4.74 28.27
N PHE A 223 4.62 -4.15 27.26
CA PHE A 223 4.49 -4.79 25.96
C PHE A 223 5.61 -4.43 24.96
N THR A 224 6.42 -3.38 25.20
CA THR A 224 7.53 -3.03 24.31
C THR A 224 8.50 -4.18 24.05
N PRO A 225 9.01 -4.91 25.04
CA PRO A 225 9.89 -6.05 24.80
C PRO A 225 9.22 -7.13 23.96
N ILE A 226 7.93 -7.38 24.19
CA ILE A 226 7.14 -8.37 23.46
C ILE A 226 6.95 -7.92 22.02
N LEU A 227 6.51 -6.67 21.80
CA LEU A 227 6.15 -6.15 20.49
C LEU A 227 7.36 -5.84 19.60
N LEU A 228 8.47 -5.40 20.16
CA LEU A 228 9.64 -4.95 19.39
C LEU A 228 10.80 -5.96 19.37
N ILE A 229 10.83 -6.95 20.24
CA ILE A 229 11.90 -7.95 20.30
C ILE A 229 11.35 -9.34 20.03
N LEU A 230 10.45 -9.83 20.88
CA LEU A 230 9.95 -11.20 20.77
C LEU A 230 9.08 -11.41 19.54
N ASN A 231 8.14 -10.49 19.27
CA ASN A 231 7.26 -10.60 18.13
C ASN A 231 8.03 -10.66 16.77
N PRO A 232 8.96 -9.74 16.45
CA PRO A 232 9.74 -9.87 15.21
C PRO A 232 10.57 -11.16 15.17
N MET A 233 11.23 -11.51 16.27
CA MET A 233 12.05 -12.72 16.33
C MET A 233 11.24 -13.97 16.00
N PHE A 234 10.08 -14.16 16.64
CA PHE A 234 9.18 -15.27 16.35
C PHE A 234 8.58 -15.19 14.95
N SER A 235 8.14 -14.00 14.53
CA SER A 235 7.52 -13.83 13.20
C SER A 235 8.47 -14.20 12.08
N PHE A 236 9.71 -13.74 12.11
CA PHE A 236 10.70 -14.07 11.08
C PHE A 236 11.17 -15.52 11.12
N LEU A 237 11.36 -16.08 12.33
CA LEU A 237 11.72 -17.48 12.49
C LEU A 237 10.62 -18.40 11.95
N TRP A 238 9.36 -18.11 12.29
CA TRP A 238 8.24 -18.96 11.92
C TRP A 238 7.83 -18.79 10.47
N GLU A 239 7.99 -17.61 9.87
CA GLU A 239 7.81 -17.43 8.44
C GLU A 239 8.76 -18.30 7.61
N SER A 240 10.00 -18.51 8.08
CA SER A 240 10.96 -19.36 7.39
C SER A 240 10.64 -20.86 7.49
N VAL A 241 9.92 -21.26 8.54
CA VAL A 241 9.60 -22.67 8.83
C VAL A 241 8.18 -23.04 8.39
N PHE A 242 7.22 -22.14 8.60
CA PHE A 242 5.79 -22.39 8.38
C PHE A 242 5.23 -21.36 7.39
N GLN A 243 5.31 -21.64 6.11
CA GLN A 243 4.64 -20.83 5.09
C GLN A 243 3.14 -21.07 5.14
N GLN A 244 2.36 -20.11 5.61
CA GLN A 244 0.90 -20.13 5.56
C GLN A 244 0.39 -19.15 4.51
N GLU A 245 -0.10 -19.65 3.39
CA GLU A 245 -0.60 -18.84 2.28
C GLU A 245 -1.99 -18.22 2.53
N GLY A 246 -2.74 -18.72 3.51
CA GLY A 246 -4.13 -18.33 3.75
C GLY A 246 -4.32 -16.98 4.43
N PHE A 247 -3.25 -16.40 5.00
CA PHE A 247 -3.32 -15.15 5.74
C PHE A 247 -2.10 -14.27 5.43
N THR A 248 -2.32 -13.15 4.78
CA THR A 248 -1.27 -12.22 4.33
C THR A 248 -1.74 -10.79 4.48
N ALA A 249 -0.84 -9.83 4.46
CA ALA A 249 -1.19 -8.41 4.47
C ALA A 249 -1.94 -7.97 3.19
N GLY A 250 -1.65 -8.62 2.07
CA GLY A 250 -2.25 -8.33 0.78
C GLY A 250 -1.68 -9.20 -0.31
N TYR A 251 -1.99 -8.88 -1.55
CA TYR A 251 -1.52 -9.61 -2.72
C TYR A 251 -0.86 -8.67 -3.72
N HIS A 252 0.16 -9.20 -4.39
CA HIS A 252 0.77 -8.63 -5.58
C HIS A 252 0.35 -9.50 -6.76
N VAL A 253 -0.31 -8.90 -7.73
CA VAL A 253 -0.91 -9.63 -8.84
C VAL A 253 -0.39 -9.10 -10.16
N ARG A 254 0.05 -10.00 -11.02
CA ARG A 254 0.37 -9.76 -12.42
C ARG A 254 -0.63 -10.53 -13.27
N ALA A 255 -1.19 -9.87 -14.27
CA ALA A 255 -2.06 -10.51 -15.25
C ALA A 255 -1.74 -9.99 -16.67
N LYS A 256 -2.15 -10.73 -17.69
CA LYS A 256 -2.03 -10.31 -19.09
C LYS A 256 -3.40 -10.23 -19.73
N LYS A 257 -3.61 -9.20 -20.55
CA LYS A 257 -4.80 -9.13 -21.40
C LYS A 257 -4.70 -10.17 -22.52
N GLU A 258 -5.81 -10.85 -22.78
CA GLU A 258 -5.92 -11.80 -23.89
C GLU A 258 -5.58 -11.13 -25.24
N LEU A 259 -5.06 -11.93 -26.20
CA LEU A 259 -4.65 -11.42 -27.52
C LEU A 259 -5.83 -11.10 -28.43
#